data_353859585c59a4e57dc0de84f2b16b17
#
_entry.id   353859585c59a4e57dc0de84f2b16b17
#
_cell.length_a   1.000
_cell.length_b   1.000
_cell.length_c   1.000
_cell.angle_alpha   90.00
_cell.angle_beta   90.00
_cell.angle_gamma   90.00
#
_symmetry.space_group_name_H-M   'P 1'
#
loop_
_entity.id
_entity.type
_entity.pdbx_description
1 polymer ?
#
loop_
_entity_poly.entity_id
_entity_poly.type
_entity_poly.pdbx_seq_one_letter_code
_entity_poly.pdbx_strand_id
1 'polypeptide(L)'
;MAWQFRNDIPIYTQLIAQIQQRIVSGALLPGERLPSVRDLAAEAGVNPNTMQRAMMEMEREELVYSQRTAGRFVTEDGDRIRRLRESLARNQVKDFLEGMYQLGFQLGEIVTFVQTEGEKGHHEHSGV
;
A
#
# COMPACT_ATOMS: atom_id res chain seq x y z
N MET A 1 -11.59 8.42 -3.57
CA MET A 1 -10.81 7.41 -2.84
C MET A 1 -11.02 7.57 -1.35
N ALA A 2 -11.10 6.45 -0.63
CA ALA A 2 -11.25 6.50 0.83
C ALA A 2 -9.86 6.58 1.49
N TRP A 3 -9.70 7.52 2.40
CA TRP A 3 -8.45 7.72 3.13
C TRP A 3 -8.72 7.55 4.62
N GLN A 4 -7.83 6.84 5.29
CA GLN A 4 -7.92 6.64 6.74
C GLN A 4 -6.56 6.92 7.36
N PHE A 5 -6.54 7.79 8.38
CA PHE A 5 -5.30 8.19 9.02
C PHE A 5 -5.36 7.95 10.53
N ARG A 6 -4.22 7.50 11.07
CA ARG A 6 -3.99 7.38 12.50
C ARG A 6 -3.23 8.61 12.98
N ASN A 7 -3.48 9.00 14.23
CA ASN A 7 -2.83 10.17 14.82
C ASN A 7 -1.42 9.88 15.36
N ASP A 8 -1.08 8.61 15.55
CA ASP A 8 0.17 8.17 16.17
C ASP A 8 1.31 7.93 15.17
N ILE A 9 1.04 8.07 13.88
CA ILE A 9 2.01 7.88 12.80
C ILE A 9 2.01 9.12 11.92
N PRO A 10 3.20 9.59 11.45
CA PRO A 10 3.24 10.76 10.57
C PRO A 10 2.36 10.56 9.32
N ILE A 11 1.66 11.61 8.94
CA ILE A 11 0.74 11.59 7.79
C ILE A 11 1.48 11.22 6.51
N TYR A 12 2.67 11.75 6.31
CA TYR A 12 3.49 11.49 5.13
C TYR A 12 3.69 9.98 4.91
N THR A 13 4.08 9.26 5.95
CA THR A 13 4.31 7.81 5.90
C THR A 13 3.03 7.06 5.52
N GLN A 14 1.90 7.48 6.09
CA GLN A 14 0.62 6.87 5.81
C GLN A 14 0.14 7.14 4.38
N LEU A 15 0.39 8.34 3.86
CA LEU A 15 0.07 8.67 2.46
C LEU A 15 0.81 7.74 1.50
N ILE A 16 2.11 7.58 1.69
CA ILE A 16 2.93 6.70 0.84
C ILE A 16 2.38 5.28 0.88
N ALA A 17 2.14 4.74 2.08
CA ALA A 17 1.66 3.37 2.24
C ALA A 17 0.31 3.16 1.55
N GLN A 18 -0.62 4.11 1.68
CA GLN A 18 -1.94 4.00 1.08
C GLN A 18 -1.90 4.11 -0.45
N ILE A 19 -1.07 4.99 -0.99
CA ILE A 19 -0.89 5.11 -2.44
C ILE A 19 -0.28 3.83 -2.99
N GLN A 20 0.78 3.31 -2.35
CA GLN A 20 1.41 2.06 -2.76
C GLN A 20 0.41 0.91 -2.77
N GLN A 21 -0.42 0.80 -1.75
CA GLN A 21 -1.43 -0.25 -1.64
C GLN A 21 -2.44 -0.17 -2.78
N ARG A 22 -2.86 1.04 -3.15
CA ARG A 22 -3.79 1.24 -4.26
C ARG A 22 -3.18 0.82 -5.60
N ILE A 23 -1.89 1.06 -5.77
CA ILE A 23 -1.19 0.65 -7.00
C ILE A 23 -1.09 -0.87 -7.07
N VAL A 24 -0.66 -1.54 -6.00
CA VAL A 24 -0.47 -3.01 -6.03
C VAL A 24 -1.78 -3.77 -6.03
N SER A 25 -2.86 -3.20 -5.48
CA SER A 25 -4.18 -3.84 -5.46
C SER A 25 -4.95 -3.66 -6.76
N GLY A 26 -4.50 -2.74 -7.62
CA GLY A 26 -5.22 -2.41 -8.85
C GLY A 26 -6.33 -1.38 -8.66
N ALA A 27 -6.47 -0.80 -7.45
CA ALA A 27 -7.40 0.32 -7.24
C ALA A 27 -6.99 1.52 -8.10
N LEU A 28 -5.69 1.71 -8.27
CA LEU A 28 -5.11 2.61 -9.27
C LEU A 28 -4.49 1.72 -10.35
N LEU A 29 -4.99 1.80 -11.56
CA LEU A 29 -4.56 0.94 -12.65
C LEU A 29 -3.24 1.41 -13.26
N PRO A 30 -2.42 0.48 -13.81
CA PRO A 30 -1.23 0.89 -14.56
C PRO A 30 -1.59 1.87 -15.66
N GLY A 31 -0.83 2.96 -15.76
CA GLY A 31 -1.06 4.00 -16.77
C GLY A 31 -2.18 4.97 -16.43
N GLU A 32 -2.89 4.75 -15.34
CA GLU A 32 -4.00 5.63 -14.95
C GLU A 32 -3.47 7.02 -14.57
N ARG A 33 -4.18 8.05 -15.04
CA ARG A 33 -3.87 9.43 -14.66
C ARG A 33 -4.34 9.69 -13.23
N LEU A 34 -3.44 10.26 -12.43
CA LEU A 34 -3.76 10.65 -11.07
C LEU A 34 -4.39 12.05 -11.03
N PRO A 35 -5.26 12.33 -10.05
CA PRO A 35 -5.69 13.69 -9.79
C PRO A 35 -4.48 14.57 -9.46
N SER A 36 -4.66 15.89 -9.55
CA SER A 36 -3.59 16.81 -9.18
C SER A 36 -3.27 16.68 -7.70
N VAL A 37 -2.06 17.11 -7.30
CA VAL A 37 -1.67 17.14 -5.88
C VAL A 37 -2.68 17.91 -5.05
N ARG A 38 -3.16 19.03 -5.59
CA ARG A 38 -4.14 19.88 -4.91
C ARG A 38 -5.44 19.11 -4.65
N ASP A 39 -5.94 18.40 -5.66
CA ASP A 39 -7.17 17.63 -5.54
C ASP A 39 -6.99 16.44 -4.61
N LEU A 40 -5.85 15.73 -4.72
CA LEU A 40 -5.55 14.62 -3.83
C LEU A 40 -5.45 15.08 -2.37
N ALA A 41 -4.79 16.22 -2.13
CA ALA A 41 -4.65 16.75 -0.79
C ALA A 41 -6.01 17.15 -0.21
N ALA A 42 -6.86 17.78 -1.00
CA ALA A 42 -8.20 18.15 -0.57
C ALA A 42 -9.04 16.91 -0.25
N GLU A 43 -8.99 15.92 -1.10
CA GLU A 43 -9.70 14.66 -0.91
C GLU A 43 -9.26 13.92 0.36
N ALA A 44 -7.96 13.88 0.59
CA ALA A 44 -7.39 13.20 1.75
C ALA A 44 -7.46 14.03 3.04
N GLY A 45 -7.74 15.33 2.91
CA GLY A 45 -7.77 16.23 4.07
C GLY A 45 -6.40 16.52 4.65
N VAL A 46 -5.37 16.59 3.79
CA VAL A 46 -3.99 16.81 4.23
C VAL A 46 -3.40 18.07 3.60
N ASN A 47 -2.29 18.53 4.16
CA ASN A 47 -1.55 19.67 3.63
C ASN A 47 -1.04 19.36 2.21
N PRO A 48 -1.28 20.26 1.23
CA PRO A 48 -0.78 20.05 -0.13
C PRO A 48 0.73 19.84 -0.23
N ASN A 49 1.52 20.48 0.63
CA ASN A 49 2.96 20.28 0.65
C ASN A 49 3.33 18.85 1.06
N THR A 50 2.59 18.28 2.00
CA THR A 50 2.79 16.88 2.43
C THR A 50 2.44 15.93 1.29
N MET A 51 1.33 16.18 0.61
CA MET A 51 0.93 15.38 -0.54
C MET A 51 1.97 15.49 -1.68
N GLN A 52 2.48 16.71 -1.93
CA GLN A 52 3.51 16.91 -2.95
C GLN A 52 4.77 16.10 -2.64
N ARG A 53 5.21 16.10 -1.39
CA ARG A 53 6.36 15.29 -0.96
C ARG A 53 6.13 13.81 -1.18
N ALA A 54 4.92 13.33 -0.86
CA ALA A 54 4.57 11.92 -1.07
C ALA A 54 4.60 11.56 -2.56
N MET A 55 4.06 12.43 -3.41
CA MET A 55 4.04 12.19 -4.86
C MET A 55 5.46 12.22 -5.45
N MET A 56 6.32 13.11 -4.97
CA MET A 56 7.72 13.15 -5.39
C MET A 56 8.45 11.86 -5.00
N GLU A 57 8.16 11.31 -3.83
CA GLU A 57 8.71 10.03 -3.40
C GLU A 57 8.24 8.90 -4.30
N MET A 58 6.97 8.91 -4.70
CA MET A 58 6.44 7.91 -5.64
C MET A 58 7.13 8.01 -7.00
N GLU A 59 7.45 9.22 -7.46
CA GLU A 59 8.22 9.41 -8.69
C GLU A 59 9.65 8.91 -8.54
N ARG A 60 10.29 9.18 -7.42
CA ARG A 60 11.64 8.71 -7.13
C ARG A 60 11.71 7.18 -7.13
N GLU A 61 10.67 6.52 -6.63
CA GLU A 61 10.56 5.07 -6.61
C GLU A 61 10.08 4.48 -7.94
N GLU A 62 9.85 5.32 -8.93
CA GLU A 62 9.40 4.91 -10.26
C GLU A 62 8.04 4.23 -10.27
N LEU A 63 7.20 4.54 -9.30
CA LEU A 63 5.81 4.05 -9.23
C LEU A 63 4.84 4.98 -9.93
N VAL A 64 5.23 6.23 -10.08
CA VAL A 64 4.47 7.29 -10.74
C VAL A 64 5.44 8.06 -11.63
N TYR A 65 4.97 8.51 -12.77
CA TYR A 65 5.76 9.35 -13.66
C TYR A 65 4.98 10.58 -14.08
N SER A 66 5.71 11.67 -14.32
CA SER A 66 5.13 12.92 -14.77
C SER A 66 5.29 13.07 -16.28
N GLN A 67 4.23 13.53 -16.94
CA GLN A 67 4.29 13.99 -18.31
C GLN A 67 4.04 15.50 -18.31
N ARG A 68 4.91 16.23 -18.95
CA ARG A 68 5.05 17.67 -18.82
C ARG A 68 3.76 18.47 -18.97
N THR A 69 2.88 18.07 -19.88
CA THR A 69 1.62 18.79 -20.16
C THR A 69 0.39 17.99 -19.83
N ALA A 70 0.55 16.74 -19.41
CA ALA A 70 -0.57 15.82 -19.21
C ALA A 70 -0.80 15.41 -17.76
N GLY A 71 0.15 15.67 -16.87
CA GLY A 71 0.02 15.36 -15.44
C GLY A 71 0.85 14.16 -14.98
N ARG A 72 0.39 13.52 -13.91
CA ARG A 72 1.05 12.34 -13.34
C ARG A 72 0.26 11.08 -13.62
N PHE A 73 0.98 9.99 -13.83
CA PHE A 73 0.38 8.71 -14.20
C PHE A 73 1.02 7.59 -13.38
N VAL A 74 0.23 6.56 -13.08
CA VAL A 74 0.74 5.33 -12.48
C VAL A 74 1.63 4.62 -13.48
N THR A 75 2.74 4.03 -13.03
CA THR A 75 3.65 3.29 -13.89
C THR A 75 2.93 2.18 -14.64
N GLU A 76 3.37 1.92 -15.86
CA GLU A 76 2.92 0.78 -16.65
C GLU A 76 3.85 -0.42 -16.50
N ASP A 77 4.95 -0.28 -15.74
CA ASP A 77 5.92 -1.35 -15.51
C ASP A 77 5.36 -2.37 -14.53
N GLY A 78 4.79 -3.45 -15.07
CA GLY A 78 4.21 -4.52 -14.27
C GLY A 78 5.23 -5.21 -13.36
N ASP A 79 6.49 -5.29 -13.78
CA ASP A 79 7.55 -5.87 -12.95
C ASP A 79 7.83 -4.99 -11.73
N ARG A 80 7.82 -3.67 -11.91
CA ARG A 80 8.01 -2.75 -10.78
C ARG A 80 6.87 -2.88 -9.77
N ILE A 81 5.63 -2.95 -10.27
CA ILE A 81 4.45 -3.12 -9.41
C ILE A 81 4.52 -4.46 -8.67
N ARG A 82 4.91 -5.53 -9.36
CA ARG A 82 5.05 -6.84 -8.72
C ARG A 82 6.11 -6.85 -7.63
N ARG A 83 7.26 -6.23 -7.87
CA ARG A 83 8.32 -6.13 -6.86
C ARG A 83 7.85 -5.34 -5.63
N LEU A 84 7.10 -4.28 -5.84
CA LEU A 84 6.52 -3.52 -4.73
C LEU A 84 5.56 -4.39 -3.92
N ARG A 85 4.65 -5.09 -4.60
CA ARG A 85 3.67 -5.96 -3.94
C ARG A 85 4.36 -7.02 -3.09
N GLU A 86 5.39 -7.66 -3.62
CA GLU A 86 6.15 -8.67 -2.89
C GLU A 86 6.89 -8.07 -1.69
N SER A 87 7.45 -6.88 -1.85
CA SER A 87 8.14 -6.19 -0.76
C SER A 87 7.18 -5.83 0.37
N LEU A 88 6.00 -5.31 0.03
CA LEU A 88 4.97 -4.99 1.02
C LEU A 88 4.49 -6.25 1.74
N ALA A 89 4.33 -7.34 0.99
CA ALA A 89 3.92 -8.63 1.58
C ALA A 89 4.97 -9.14 2.57
N ARG A 90 6.26 -9.09 2.18
CA ARG A 90 7.34 -9.52 3.08
C ARG A 90 7.38 -8.69 4.36
N ASN A 91 7.16 -7.40 4.25
CA ASN A 91 7.15 -6.53 5.44
C ASN A 91 5.99 -6.87 6.37
N GLN A 92 4.81 -7.14 5.82
CA GLN A 92 3.67 -7.57 6.63
C GLN A 92 3.92 -8.89 7.32
N VAL A 93 4.55 -9.84 6.63
CA VAL A 93 4.91 -11.14 7.23
C VAL A 93 5.90 -10.95 8.36
N LYS A 94 6.92 -10.11 8.16
CA LYS A 94 7.92 -9.85 9.21
C LYS A 94 7.29 -9.25 10.46
N ASP A 95 6.41 -8.27 10.29
CA ASP A 95 5.73 -7.64 11.43
C ASP A 95 4.82 -8.63 12.14
N PHE A 96 4.08 -9.44 11.38
CA PHE A 96 3.23 -10.49 11.93
C PHE A 96 4.04 -11.50 12.73
N LEU A 97 5.14 -12.01 12.16
CA LEU A 97 5.99 -12.98 12.84
C LEU A 97 6.57 -12.41 14.14
N GLU A 98 7.04 -11.18 14.09
CA GLU A 98 7.58 -10.51 15.28
C GLU A 98 6.53 -10.46 16.41
N GLY A 99 5.30 -10.08 16.08
CA GLY A 99 4.21 -10.07 17.04
C GLY A 99 3.92 -11.44 17.62
N MET A 100 3.94 -12.48 16.78
CA MET A 100 3.70 -13.85 17.23
C MET A 100 4.83 -14.38 18.11
N TYR A 101 6.06 -14.05 17.77
CA TYR A 101 7.23 -14.43 18.61
C TYR A 101 7.14 -13.79 19.99
N GLN A 102 6.66 -12.54 20.07
CA GLN A 102 6.46 -11.85 21.34
C GLN A 102 5.39 -12.52 22.20
N LEU A 103 4.45 -13.22 21.58
CA LEU A 103 3.45 -14.02 22.30
C LEU A 103 3.99 -15.39 22.73
N GLY A 104 5.24 -15.72 22.38
CA GLY A 104 5.89 -16.96 22.79
C GLY A 104 5.75 -18.11 21.79
N PHE A 105 5.16 -17.87 20.62
CA PHE A 105 5.00 -18.93 19.62
C PHE A 105 6.27 -19.11 18.79
N GLN A 106 6.51 -20.33 18.35
CA GLN A 106 7.59 -20.68 17.44
C GLN A 106 7.05 -20.79 16.02
N LEU A 107 7.94 -20.74 15.05
CA LEU A 107 7.56 -20.71 13.63
C LEU A 107 6.61 -21.83 13.21
N GLY A 108 6.89 -23.07 13.64
CA GLY A 108 6.04 -24.22 13.33
C GLY A 108 4.61 -24.04 13.82
N GLU A 109 4.44 -23.53 15.02
CA GLU A 109 3.12 -23.23 15.58
C GLU A 109 2.43 -22.11 14.79
N ILE A 110 3.17 -21.08 14.43
CA ILE A 110 2.64 -19.94 13.66
C ILE A 110 2.12 -20.41 12.31
N VAL A 111 2.88 -21.27 11.61
CA VAL A 111 2.47 -21.82 10.31
C VAL A 111 1.15 -22.58 10.46
N THR A 112 0.99 -23.37 11.51
CA THR A 112 -0.25 -24.09 11.78
C THR A 112 -1.43 -23.14 12.02
N PHE A 113 -1.22 -22.08 12.82
CA PHE A 113 -2.25 -21.05 13.04
C PHE A 113 -2.67 -20.40 11.73
N VAL A 114 -1.70 -20.02 10.89
CA VAL A 114 -1.98 -19.37 9.60
C VAL A 114 -2.82 -20.29 8.72
N GLN A 115 -2.44 -21.54 8.62
CA GLN A 115 -3.19 -22.52 7.81
C GLN A 115 -4.61 -22.70 8.32
N THR A 116 -4.77 -22.89 9.62
CA THR A 116 -6.07 -23.12 10.23
C THR A 116 -6.99 -21.91 10.05
N GLU A 117 -6.51 -20.72 10.38
CA GLU A 117 -7.32 -19.51 10.25
C GLU A 117 -7.55 -19.13 8.79
N GLY A 118 -6.55 -19.37 7.94
CA GLY A 118 -6.67 -19.09 6.50
C GLY A 118 -7.70 -19.98 5.83
N GLU A 119 -7.77 -21.26 6.19
CA GLU A 119 -8.76 -22.19 5.67
C GLU A 119 -10.16 -21.79 6.09
N LYS A 120 -10.36 -21.36 7.35
CA LYS A 120 -11.64 -20.87 7.83
C LYS A 120 -12.08 -19.62 7.07
N GLY A 121 -11.18 -18.64 6.93
CA GLY A 121 -11.46 -17.40 6.22
C GLY A 121 -11.74 -17.64 4.75
N HIS A 122 -10.96 -18.51 4.09
CA HIS A 122 -11.16 -18.86 2.69
C HIS A 122 -12.51 -19.55 2.49
N HIS A 123 -12.86 -20.48 3.39
CA HIS A 123 -14.14 -21.19 3.34
C HIS A 123 -15.32 -20.21 3.50
N GLU A 124 -15.22 -19.26 4.42
CA GLU A 124 -16.22 -18.22 4.61
C GLU A 124 -16.39 -17.37 3.36
N HIS A 125 -15.28 -16.96 2.73
CA HIS A 125 -15.30 -16.17 1.50
C HIS A 125 -15.82 -16.96 0.31
N SER A 126 -15.44 -18.23 0.18
CA SER A 126 -15.85 -19.06 -0.95
C SER A 126 -17.29 -19.52 -0.82
N GLY A 127 -17.88 -19.43 0.35
CA GLY A 127 -19.28 -19.76 0.59
C GLY A 127 -20.25 -18.65 0.20
N VAL A 128 -19.75 -17.55 -0.27
CA VAL A 128 -20.55 -16.39 -0.65
C VAL A 128 -21.02 -16.48 -2.09
#